data_49ebbefdd7cdf357c09c5cdf9db864b6
#
_entry.id   49ebbefdd7cdf357c09c5cdf9db864b6
#
_cell.length_a   1.000
_cell.length_b   1.000
_cell.length_c   1.000
_cell.angle_alpha   90.00
_cell.angle_beta   90.00
_cell.angle_gamma   90.00
#
_symmetry.space_group_name_H-M   'P 1'
#
loop_
_entity.id
_entity.type
_entity.pdbx_description
1 polymer ?
#
loop_
_entity_poly.entity_id
_entity_poly.type
_entity_poly.pdbx_seq_one_letter_code
_entity_poly.pdbx_strand_id
1 'polypeptide(L)'
;MELLCVLAAVAALFCGCAVLTLKCRVPASVAPLTALSAIVAVLTLAAMAGVLYPAAWLLYLLCLAGGVWVAVSCRGSTGAAQRLFTPGSVLFWGMALAFTVYFFVRQPMATDFDELSLWATAVKITKVNDSLYATAELGTPWAATQNPGLPLLAYFFQFFGDYADWKIYVGYDILYFSVFAAVMGAIPREKWRVAVPMAAVLWCVPFFFTNYNHTIYLTTTYMTSYGDVPAGLVFGGAVAAWLALRQNSAPKWAVLPILALSANIKANTFVLALVAAGLVAVDEWLFADDGDFKAGLLPRTGFSVACFAAPMAIYYLWNVRRDNNKDCAGSSAAAPVIPASARRAPRCPPSWSTALKFCWGSRWRAFTPSVRHSSALRWPTWATSSGRATAS
;
A
#
# COMPACT_ATOMS: atom_id res chain seq x y z
N MET A 1 10.87 -18.13 -11.50
CA MET A 1 11.17 -16.70 -11.72
C MET A 1 10.31 -15.82 -10.81
N GLU A 2 8.97 -15.95 -10.80
CA GLU A 2 8.05 -15.05 -10.09
C GLU A 2 8.30 -14.93 -8.58
N LEU A 3 8.60 -16.06 -7.89
CA LEU A 3 8.97 -16.02 -6.47
C LEU A 3 10.22 -15.16 -6.23
N LEU A 4 11.23 -15.29 -7.08
CA LEU A 4 12.46 -14.49 -6.96
C LEU A 4 12.21 -13.00 -7.14
N CYS A 5 11.28 -12.63 -8.02
CA CYS A 5 10.85 -11.24 -8.20
C CYS A 5 10.25 -10.65 -6.92
N VAL A 6 9.36 -11.39 -6.25
CA VAL A 6 8.76 -10.95 -4.97
C VAL A 6 9.79 -10.96 -3.85
N LEU A 7 10.66 -11.97 -3.79
CA LEU A 7 11.74 -12.01 -2.81
C LEU A 7 12.74 -10.85 -2.98
N ALA A 8 12.97 -10.38 -4.21
CA ALA A 8 13.76 -9.17 -4.46
C ALA A 8 13.10 -7.92 -3.84
N ALA A 9 11.77 -7.80 -3.91
CA ALA A 9 11.04 -6.73 -3.24
C ALA A 9 11.14 -6.83 -1.71
N VAL A 10 10.99 -8.03 -1.16
CA VAL A 10 11.16 -8.28 0.28
C VAL A 10 12.59 -7.95 0.73
N ALA A 11 13.60 -8.32 -0.07
CA ALA A 11 15.00 -8.01 0.22
C ALA A 11 15.28 -6.50 0.16
N ALA A 12 14.72 -5.77 -0.81
CA ALA A 12 14.81 -4.32 -0.88
C ALA A 12 14.17 -3.66 0.35
N LEU A 13 12.99 -4.13 0.76
CA LEU A 13 12.33 -3.69 1.99
C LEU A 13 13.21 -3.95 3.23
N PHE A 14 13.82 -5.15 3.33
CA PHE A 14 14.75 -5.46 4.41
C PHE A 14 15.93 -4.48 4.46
N CYS A 15 16.53 -4.18 3.32
CA CYS A 15 17.62 -3.21 3.21
C CYS A 15 17.18 -1.81 3.68
N GLY A 16 15.99 -1.34 3.26
CA GLY A 16 15.41 -0.09 3.72
C GLY A 16 15.18 -0.07 5.23
N CYS A 17 14.63 -1.14 5.80
CA CYS A 17 14.46 -1.30 7.25
C CYS A 17 15.79 -1.30 8.00
N ALA A 18 16.82 -1.93 7.45
CA ALA A 18 18.15 -1.93 8.05
C ALA A 18 18.76 -0.52 8.12
N VAL A 19 18.57 0.29 7.06
CA VAL A 19 18.96 1.72 7.06
C VAL A 19 18.22 2.49 8.15
N LEU A 20 16.88 2.37 8.20
CA LEU A 20 16.07 3.05 9.19
C LEU A 20 16.48 2.67 10.62
N THR A 21 16.76 1.39 10.86
CA THR A 21 17.10 0.92 12.22
C THR A 21 18.52 1.29 12.62
N LEU A 22 19.51 1.05 11.76
CA LEU A 22 20.91 1.18 12.16
C LEU A 22 21.46 2.59 11.98
N LYS A 23 20.96 3.36 11.01
CA LYS A 23 21.41 4.73 10.75
C LYS A 23 20.45 5.78 11.27
N CYS A 24 19.16 5.58 11.10
CA CYS A 24 18.14 6.53 11.54
C CYS A 24 17.62 6.26 12.96
N ARG A 25 18.05 5.18 13.62
CA ARG A 25 17.66 4.81 14.99
C ARG A 25 16.17 4.55 15.19
N VAL A 26 15.45 4.18 14.12
CA VAL A 26 14.05 3.74 14.22
C VAL A 26 14.02 2.32 14.80
N PRO A 27 13.17 1.99 15.78
CA PRO A 27 13.06 0.63 16.32
C PRO A 27 12.79 -0.38 15.20
N ALA A 28 13.47 -1.53 15.25
CA ALA A 28 13.38 -2.55 14.19
C ALA A 28 11.96 -3.10 14.00
N SER A 29 11.12 -3.05 15.02
CA SER A 29 9.71 -3.42 14.98
C SER A 29 8.83 -2.37 14.30
N VAL A 30 9.22 -1.08 14.32
CA VAL A 30 8.50 0.03 13.66
C VAL A 30 8.99 0.27 12.24
N ALA A 31 10.27 -0.04 11.98
CA ALA A 31 10.92 0.21 10.70
C ALA A 31 10.18 -0.35 9.48
N PRO A 32 9.58 -1.57 9.50
CA PRO A 32 8.82 -2.09 8.35
C PRO A 32 7.62 -1.22 7.98
N LEU A 33 6.82 -0.80 8.97
CA LEU A 33 5.64 0.03 8.73
C LEU A 33 6.05 1.42 8.22
N THR A 34 7.09 2.02 8.81
CA THR A 34 7.64 3.31 8.34
C THR A 34 8.19 3.20 6.91
N ALA A 35 8.94 2.12 6.60
CA ALA A 35 9.53 1.91 5.27
C ALA A 35 8.45 1.74 4.20
N LEU A 36 7.48 0.84 4.42
CA LEU A 36 6.36 0.62 3.50
C LEU A 36 5.57 1.90 3.26
N SER A 37 5.28 2.63 4.33
CA SER A 37 4.56 3.90 4.24
C SER A 37 5.32 4.95 3.45
N ALA A 38 6.63 5.06 3.66
CA ALA A 38 7.49 5.98 2.90
C ALA A 38 7.59 5.59 1.42
N ILE A 39 7.76 4.30 1.12
CA ILE A 39 7.75 3.76 -0.25
C ILE A 39 6.44 4.12 -0.95
N VAL A 40 5.29 3.86 -0.33
CA VAL A 40 3.99 4.18 -0.91
C VAL A 40 3.80 5.68 -1.10
N ALA A 41 4.23 6.51 -0.15
CA ALA A 41 4.14 7.96 -0.29
C ALA A 41 4.97 8.47 -1.49
N VAL A 42 6.21 7.98 -1.65
CA VAL A 42 7.07 8.34 -2.79
C VAL A 42 6.47 7.86 -4.11
N LEU A 43 5.99 6.61 -4.17
CA LEU A 43 5.34 6.08 -5.37
C LEU A 43 4.06 6.86 -5.71
N THR A 44 3.30 7.30 -4.71
CA THR A 44 2.10 8.13 -4.91
C THR A 44 2.46 9.46 -5.56
N LEU A 45 3.46 10.17 -5.02
CA LEU A 45 3.92 11.42 -5.59
C LEU A 45 4.49 11.25 -7.00
N ALA A 46 5.28 10.21 -7.21
CA ALA A 46 5.84 9.87 -8.52
C ALA A 46 4.77 9.49 -9.55
N ALA A 47 3.76 8.74 -9.14
CA ALA A 47 2.63 8.35 -9.98
C ALA A 47 1.81 9.57 -10.40
N MET A 48 1.58 10.51 -9.47
CA MET A 48 0.91 11.78 -9.77
C MET A 48 1.71 12.64 -10.74
N ALA A 49 3.04 12.60 -10.65
CA ALA A 49 3.95 13.29 -11.57
C ALA A 49 4.15 12.55 -12.91
N GLY A 50 3.57 11.36 -13.08
CA GLY A 50 3.72 10.57 -14.31
C GLY A 50 5.07 9.87 -14.47
N VAL A 51 5.84 9.72 -13.39
CA VAL A 51 7.19 9.13 -13.37
C VAL A 51 7.27 7.87 -12.47
N LEU A 52 6.17 7.10 -12.40
CA LEU A 52 6.06 5.94 -11.51
C LEU A 52 7.16 4.90 -11.74
N TYR A 53 7.35 4.48 -13.00
CA TYR A 53 8.32 3.45 -13.35
C TYR A 53 9.77 3.80 -12.97
N PRO A 54 10.34 4.97 -13.40
CA PRO A 54 11.69 5.34 -13.01
C PRO A 54 11.83 5.58 -11.49
N ALA A 55 10.79 6.06 -10.82
CA ALA A 55 10.80 6.24 -9.37
C ALA A 55 10.84 4.89 -8.62
N ALA A 56 10.13 3.88 -9.11
CA ALA A 56 10.20 2.54 -8.54
C ALA A 56 11.61 1.96 -8.67
N TRP A 57 12.23 2.05 -9.84
CA TRP A 57 13.64 1.66 -10.02
C TRP A 57 14.58 2.38 -9.06
N LEU A 58 14.42 3.70 -8.94
CA LEU A 58 15.24 4.50 -8.03
C LEU A 58 15.07 4.05 -6.58
N LEU A 59 13.84 3.76 -6.14
CA LEU A 59 13.57 3.25 -4.79
C LEU A 59 14.26 1.92 -4.54
N TYR A 60 14.18 0.98 -5.47
CA TYR A 60 14.90 -0.30 -5.34
C TYR A 60 16.40 -0.10 -5.25
N LEU A 61 16.97 0.72 -6.11
CA LEU A 61 18.40 1.04 -6.10
C LEU A 61 18.82 1.71 -4.78
N LEU A 62 18.04 2.66 -4.27
CA LEU A 62 18.32 3.33 -3.00
C LEU A 62 18.22 2.37 -1.81
N CYS A 63 17.23 1.50 -1.78
CA CYS A 63 17.11 0.47 -0.74
C CYS A 63 18.32 -0.47 -0.75
N LEU A 64 18.67 -1.02 -1.91
CA LEU A 64 19.80 -1.95 -2.04
C LEU A 64 21.15 -1.27 -1.74
N ALA A 65 21.40 -0.09 -2.29
CA ALA A 65 22.60 0.70 -2.01
C ALA A 65 22.70 1.05 -0.52
N GLY A 66 21.57 1.42 0.09
CA GLY A 66 21.48 1.66 1.54
C GLY A 66 21.80 0.40 2.34
N GLY A 67 21.31 -0.77 1.93
CA GLY A 67 21.63 -2.05 2.53
C GLY A 67 23.14 -2.37 2.47
N VAL A 68 23.75 -2.19 1.30
CA VAL A 68 25.21 -2.36 1.11
C VAL A 68 25.96 -1.38 2.00
N TRP A 69 25.59 -0.10 2.01
CA TRP A 69 26.21 0.90 2.87
C TRP A 69 26.14 0.52 4.36
N VAL A 70 24.99 0.04 4.83
CA VAL A 70 24.83 -0.44 6.21
C VAL A 70 25.70 -1.66 6.47
N ALA A 71 25.70 -2.64 5.57
CA ALA A 71 26.51 -3.85 5.71
C ALA A 71 28.01 -3.54 5.84
N VAL A 72 28.50 -2.61 5.01
CA VAL A 72 29.90 -2.15 5.05
C VAL A 72 30.20 -1.36 6.32
N SER A 73 29.32 -0.38 6.66
CA SER A 73 29.55 0.54 7.78
C SER A 73 29.41 -0.13 9.17
N CYS A 74 28.63 -1.21 9.26
CA CYS A 74 28.40 -1.94 10.49
C CYS A 74 29.20 -3.24 10.57
N ARG A 75 30.11 -3.47 9.62
CA ARG A 75 30.99 -4.64 9.61
C ARG A 75 31.84 -4.69 10.90
N GLY A 76 31.71 -5.78 11.65
CA GLY A 76 32.37 -5.94 12.96
C GLY A 76 31.62 -5.35 14.17
N SER A 77 30.48 -4.68 13.96
CA SER A 77 29.66 -4.20 15.07
C SER A 77 28.80 -5.33 15.64
N THR A 78 29.16 -5.85 16.81
CA THR A 78 28.39 -6.90 17.50
C THR A 78 26.98 -6.48 17.90
N GLY A 79 26.72 -5.17 18.06
CA GLY A 79 25.40 -4.63 18.41
C GLY A 79 24.43 -4.46 17.25
N ALA A 80 24.87 -4.50 15.98
CA ALA A 80 24.02 -4.29 14.82
C ALA A 80 22.92 -5.35 14.69
N ALA A 81 23.28 -6.62 14.81
CA ALA A 81 22.33 -7.73 14.77
C ALA A 81 21.32 -7.65 15.91
N GLN A 82 21.77 -7.23 17.09
CA GLN A 82 20.88 -7.08 18.24
C GLN A 82 19.82 -5.99 18.05
N ARG A 83 20.16 -4.91 17.34
CA ARG A 83 19.23 -3.83 17.01
C ARG A 83 18.25 -4.23 15.90
N LEU A 84 18.68 -5.02 14.91
CA LEU A 84 17.85 -5.47 13.80
C LEU A 84 16.85 -6.55 14.21
N PHE A 85 17.25 -7.48 15.08
CA PHE A 85 16.46 -8.66 15.42
C PHE A 85 15.86 -8.55 16.83
N THR A 86 14.82 -7.71 16.93
CA THR A 86 13.91 -7.66 18.09
C THR A 86 12.78 -8.70 17.91
N PRO A 87 12.07 -9.11 18.98
CA PRO A 87 10.96 -10.07 18.85
C PRO A 87 9.96 -9.68 17.75
N GLY A 88 9.50 -8.43 17.73
CA GLY A 88 8.57 -7.94 16.71
C GLY A 88 9.12 -8.00 15.29
N SER A 89 10.39 -7.63 15.07
CA SER A 89 11.00 -7.69 13.74
C SER A 89 11.26 -9.13 13.27
N VAL A 90 11.68 -10.03 14.13
CA VAL A 90 11.89 -11.45 13.79
C VAL A 90 10.57 -12.12 13.40
N LEU A 91 9.51 -11.87 14.16
CA LEU A 91 8.17 -12.38 13.84
C LEU A 91 7.64 -11.78 12.53
N PHE A 92 7.87 -10.49 12.32
CA PHE A 92 7.52 -9.84 11.03
C PHE A 92 8.19 -10.54 9.84
N TRP A 93 9.52 -10.70 9.85
CA TRP A 93 10.24 -11.30 8.74
C TRP A 93 9.90 -12.78 8.55
N GLY A 94 9.69 -13.51 9.65
CA GLY A 94 9.22 -14.90 9.60
C GLY A 94 7.87 -15.03 8.91
N MET A 95 6.89 -14.20 9.29
CA MET A 95 5.55 -14.20 8.70
C MET A 95 5.59 -13.70 7.24
N ALA A 96 6.32 -12.64 6.95
CA ALA A 96 6.45 -12.09 5.60
C ALA A 96 7.00 -13.14 4.62
N LEU A 97 8.05 -13.88 5.00
CA LEU A 97 8.61 -14.94 4.17
C LEU A 97 7.68 -16.15 4.07
N ALA A 98 7.08 -16.59 5.18
CA ALA A 98 6.16 -17.73 5.19
C ALA A 98 4.95 -17.49 4.30
N PHE A 99 4.32 -16.31 4.39
CA PHE A 99 3.15 -15.97 3.57
C PHE A 99 3.53 -15.72 2.11
N THR A 100 4.69 -15.14 1.82
CA THR A 100 5.19 -15.04 0.45
C THR A 100 5.32 -16.42 -0.22
N VAL A 101 5.89 -17.40 0.49
CA VAL A 101 6.01 -18.78 -0.01
C VAL A 101 4.64 -19.44 -0.11
N TYR A 102 3.78 -19.27 0.89
CA TYR A 102 2.42 -19.81 0.91
C TYR A 102 1.60 -19.33 -0.29
N PHE A 103 1.55 -18.03 -0.54
CA PHE A 103 0.82 -17.48 -1.69
C PHE A 103 1.44 -17.84 -3.03
N PHE A 104 2.76 -17.93 -3.12
CA PHE A 104 3.41 -18.45 -4.32
C PHE A 104 2.99 -19.89 -4.64
N VAL A 105 2.85 -20.75 -3.62
CA VAL A 105 2.45 -22.16 -3.82
C VAL A 105 0.95 -22.27 -4.11
N ARG A 106 0.11 -21.49 -3.41
CA ARG A 106 -1.35 -21.56 -3.54
C ARG A 106 -1.90 -20.77 -4.71
N GLN A 107 -1.21 -19.71 -5.14
CA GLN A 107 -1.60 -18.79 -6.20
C GLN A 107 -3.08 -18.39 -6.16
N PRO A 108 -3.59 -17.87 -5.01
CA PRO A 108 -4.97 -17.45 -4.92
C PRO A 108 -5.27 -16.35 -5.93
N MET A 109 -6.47 -16.40 -6.50
CA MET A 109 -6.99 -15.43 -7.46
C MET A 109 -8.03 -14.52 -6.77
N ALA A 110 -8.16 -13.31 -7.27
CA ALA A 110 -9.27 -12.43 -6.89
C ALA A 110 -10.60 -13.04 -7.38
N THR A 111 -11.59 -13.13 -6.50
CA THR A 111 -12.86 -13.78 -6.78
C THR A 111 -14.07 -12.92 -6.48
N ASP A 112 -13.94 -12.00 -5.54
CA ASP A 112 -15.05 -11.14 -5.11
C ASP A 112 -15.30 -10.00 -6.09
N PHE A 113 -16.57 -9.58 -6.19
CA PHE A 113 -17.00 -8.52 -7.11
C PHE A 113 -16.19 -7.21 -6.90
N ASP A 114 -16.01 -6.79 -5.67
CA ASP A 114 -15.28 -5.54 -5.36
C ASP A 114 -13.78 -5.66 -5.64
N GLU A 115 -13.21 -6.85 -5.49
CA GLU A 115 -11.83 -7.11 -5.88
C GLU A 115 -11.66 -6.96 -7.40
N LEU A 116 -12.52 -7.63 -8.16
CA LEU A 116 -12.46 -7.64 -9.63
C LEU A 116 -12.86 -6.29 -10.25
N SER A 117 -13.83 -5.58 -9.65
CA SER A 117 -14.32 -4.30 -10.17
C SER A 117 -13.45 -3.12 -9.77
N LEU A 118 -12.68 -3.21 -8.69
CA LEU A 118 -11.93 -2.08 -8.15
C LEU A 118 -10.49 -2.46 -7.76
N TRP A 119 -10.31 -3.21 -6.66
CA TRP A 119 -9.01 -3.29 -5.99
C TRP A 119 -7.95 -4.00 -6.83
N ALA A 120 -8.20 -5.24 -7.24
CA ALA A 120 -7.26 -6.00 -8.09
C ALA A 120 -7.15 -5.37 -9.49
N THR A 121 -8.25 -4.83 -10.03
CA THR A 121 -8.25 -4.14 -11.33
C THR A 121 -7.39 -2.88 -11.29
N ALA A 122 -7.46 -2.06 -10.23
CA ALA A 122 -6.60 -0.89 -10.06
C ALA A 122 -5.11 -1.28 -10.03
N VAL A 123 -4.76 -2.35 -9.32
CA VAL A 123 -3.39 -2.88 -9.29
C VAL A 123 -2.96 -3.37 -10.67
N LYS A 124 -3.83 -4.12 -11.37
CA LYS A 124 -3.54 -4.66 -12.70
C LYS A 124 -3.27 -3.55 -13.71
N ILE A 125 -4.14 -2.54 -13.76
CA ILE A 125 -3.97 -1.39 -14.67
C ILE A 125 -2.67 -0.66 -14.35
N THR A 126 -2.40 -0.39 -13.06
CA THR A 126 -1.17 0.28 -12.62
C THR A 126 0.08 -0.51 -13.02
N LYS A 127 0.05 -1.84 -12.85
CA LYS A 127 1.19 -2.71 -13.18
C LYS A 127 1.41 -2.83 -14.68
N VAL A 128 0.34 -3.00 -15.47
CA VAL A 128 0.44 -3.19 -16.92
C VAL A 128 0.90 -1.92 -17.63
N ASN A 129 0.44 -0.77 -17.14
CA ASN A 129 0.74 0.54 -17.75
C ASN A 129 1.95 1.24 -17.14
N ASP A 130 2.51 0.73 -16.02
CA ASP A 130 3.54 1.40 -15.20
C ASP A 130 3.16 2.86 -14.88
N SER A 131 1.87 3.10 -14.71
CA SER A 131 1.28 4.41 -14.47
C SER A 131 0.06 4.29 -13.56
N LEU A 132 -0.32 5.40 -12.92
CA LEU A 132 -1.53 5.43 -12.13
C LEU A 132 -2.76 5.23 -13.02
N TYR A 133 -3.69 4.38 -12.59
CA TYR A 133 -4.97 4.16 -13.26
C TYR A 133 -5.77 5.47 -13.35
N ALA A 134 -6.50 5.63 -14.45
CA ALA A 134 -7.54 6.64 -14.54
C ALA A 134 -8.82 6.11 -13.88
N THR A 135 -9.53 6.97 -13.16
CA THR A 135 -10.76 6.57 -12.47
C THR A 135 -11.85 6.07 -13.41
N ALA A 136 -11.85 6.53 -14.67
CA ALA A 136 -12.77 6.08 -15.72
C ALA A 136 -12.49 4.63 -16.19
N GLU A 137 -11.30 4.08 -15.91
CA GLU A 137 -10.94 2.70 -16.27
C GLU A 137 -11.47 1.67 -15.28
N LEU A 138 -11.95 2.12 -14.13
CA LEU A 138 -12.47 1.26 -13.07
C LEU A 138 -13.97 1.00 -13.29
N GLY A 139 -14.40 -0.23 -13.01
CA GLY A 139 -15.73 -0.72 -13.38
C GLY A 139 -16.93 -0.10 -12.66
N THR A 140 -16.70 0.79 -11.67
CA THR A 140 -17.76 1.38 -10.86
C THR A 140 -17.53 2.87 -10.59
N PRO A 141 -18.59 3.72 -10.61
CA PRO A 141 -18.46 5.16 -10.37
C PRO A 141 -17.87 5.52 -9.00
N TRP A 142 -18.13 4.72 -7.96
CA TRP A 142 -17.58 4.94 -6.62
C TRP A 142 -16.09 4.60 -6.54
N ALA A 143 -15.58 3.78 -7.44
CA ALA A 143 -14.15 3.51 -7.57
C ALA A 143 -13.33 4.78 -7.83
N ALA A 144 -13.94 5.76 -8.50
CA ALA A 144 -13.33 7.06 -8.77
C ALA A 144 -12.90 7.83 -7.50
N THR A 145 -13.42 7.48 -6.34
CA THR A 145 -13.10 8.15 -5.07
C THR A 145 -11.98 7.46 -4.30
N GLN A 146 -11.54 6.27 -4.71
CA GLN A 146 -10.56 5.50 -3.96
C GLN A 146 -9.13 6.02 -4.16
N ASN A 147 -8.38 6.03 -3.08
CA ASN A 147 -7.01 6.51 -3.06
C ASN A 147 -6.04 5.42 -3.55
N PRO A 148 -4.90 5.77 -4.15
CA PRO A 148 -4.01 4.82 -4.82
C PRO A 148 -3.02 4.10 -3.89
N GLY A 149 -3.07 4.31 -2.57
CA GLY A 149 -2.05 3.79 -1.65
C GLY A 149 -1.88 2.28 -1.70
N LEU A 150 -2.99 1.52 -1.65
CA LEU A 150 -2.94 0.06 -1.71
C LEU A 150 -2.55 -0.48 -3.09
N PRO A 151 -3.09 0.02 -4.21
CA PRO A 151 -2.59 -0.34 -5.54
C PRO A 151 -1.09 -0.09 -5.73
N LEU A 152 -0.55 1.01 -5.22
CA LEU A 152 0.87 1.32 -5.30
C LEU A 152 1.73 0.47 -4.36
N LEU A 153 1.19 0.07 -3.21
CA LEU A 153 1.83 -0.93 -2.35
C LEU A 153 1.97 -2.28 -3.09
N ALA A 154 0.87 -2.76 -3.68
CA ALA A 154 0.89 -3.99 -4.46
C ALA A 154 1.78 -3.87 -5.70
N TYR A 155 1.82 -2.71 -6.36
CA TYR A 155 2.72 -2.42 -7.47
C TYR A 155 4.19 -2.59 -7.06
N PHE A 156 4.58 -2.11 -5.88
CA PHE A 156 5.94 -2.33 -5.37
C PHE A 156 6.29 -3.82 -5.33
N PHE A 157 5.45 -4.68 -4.77
CA PHE A 157 5.72 -6.13 -4.69
C PHE A 157 5.62 -6.85 -6.04
N GLN A 158 4.99 -6.24 -7.04
CA GLN A 158 4.86 -6.76 -8.41
C GLN A 158 5.79 -6.08 -9.41
N PHE A 159 6.64 -5.15 -8.97
CA PHE A 159 7.47 -4.35 -9.88
C PHE A 159 8.29 -5.22 -10.82
N PHE A 160 8.95 -6.25 -10.29
CA PHE A 160 9.62 -7.27 -11.09
C PHE A 160 8.64 -8.40 -11.45
N GLY A 161 8.75 -8.92 -12.67
CA GLY A 161 7.89 -9.98 -13.19
C GLY A 161 6.52 -9.52 -13.66
N ASP A 162 5.66 -10.49 -13.96
CA ASP A 162 4.32 -10.25 -14.49
C ASP A 162 3.30 -9.97 -13.39
N TYR A 163 2.14 -9.41 -13.77
CA TYR A 163 1.01 -9.26 -12.87
C TYR A 163 0.49 -10.64 -12.42
N ALA A 164 0.22 -10.78 -11.12
CA ALA A 164 -0.49 -11.93 -10.57
C ALA A 164 -1.23 -11.53 -9.30
N ASP A 165 -2.48 -12.01 -9.13
CA ASP A 165 -3.36 -11.66 -8.02
C ASP A 165 -2.74 -12.01 -6.66
N TRP A 166 -2.09 -13.19 -6.55
CA TRP A 166 -1.46 -13.64 -5.31
C TRP A 166 -0.40 -12.67 -4.75
N LYS A 167 0.25 -11.87 -5.61
CA LYS A 167 1.24 -10.87 -5.19
C LYS A 167 0.58 -9.66 -4.52
N ILE A 168 -0.70 -9.38 -4.82
CA ILE A 168 -1.49 -8.36 -4.12
C ILE A 168 -1.59 -8.74 -2.65
N TYR A 169 -1.98 -9.99 -2.38
CA TYR A 169 -2.12 -10.50 -1.02
C TYR A 169 -0.80 -10.50 -0.26
N VAL A 170 0.32 -10.85 -0.93
CA VAL A 170 1.65 -10.70 -0.31
C VAL A 170 1.90 -9.27 0.15
N GLY A 171 1.65 -8.28 -0.69
CA GLY A 171 1.86 -6.87 -0.33
C GLY A 171 1.01 -6.41 0.84
N TYR A 172 -0.26 -6.80 0.84
CA TYR A 172 -1.23 -6.42 1.89
C TYR A 172 -0.90 -7.10 3.22
N ASP A 173 -0.57 -8.39 3.19
CA ASP A 173 -0.24 -9.12 4.42
C ASP A 173 1.09 -8.67 5.02
N ILE A 174 2.08 -8.33 4.20
CA ILE A 174 3.31 -7.70 4.70
C ILE A 174 2.99 -6.37 5.39
N LEU A 175 2.03 -5.60 4.88
CA LEU A 175 1.56 -4.40 5.59
C LEU A 175 0.91 -4.77 6.94
N TYR A 176 0.06 -5.80 7.01
CA TYR A 176 -0.55 -6.24 8.28
C TYR A 176 0.52 -6.67 9.28
N PHE A 177 1.47 -7.49 8.87
CA PHE A 177 2.57 -7.93 9.74
C PHE A 177 3.45 -6.78 10.22
N SER A 178 3.62 -5.74 9.40
CA SER A 178 4.35 -4.53 9.80
C SER A 178 3.63 -3.77 10.91
N VAL A 179 2.29 -3.73 10.88
CA VAL A 179 1.48 -3.18 11.97
C VAL A 179 1.60 -4.03 13.22
N PHE A 180 1.53 -5.36 13.11
CA PHE A 180 1.69 -6.26 14.25
C PHE A 180 3.08 -6.11 14.90
N ALA A 181 4.12 -5.96 14.07
CA ALA A 181 5.46 -5.67 14.56
C ALA A 181 5.52 -4.33 15.33
N ALA A 182 4.86 -3.29 14.82
CA ALA A 182 4.81 -1.99 15.48
C ALA A 182 4.10 -2.06 16.86
N VAL A 183 2.98 -2.81 16.95
CA VAL A 183 2.28 -3.08 18.22
C VAL A 183 3.21 -3.77 19.24
N MET A 184 4.07 -4.67 18.77
CA MET A 184 5.08 -5.33 19.62
C MET A 184 6.31 -4.46 19.89
N GLY A 185 6.37 -3.24 19.37
CA GLY A 185 7.54 -2.36 19.46
C GLY A 185 7.93 -1.93 20.86
N ALA A 186 7.02 -2.02 21.79
CA ALA A 186 7.24 -1.75 23.22
C ALA A 186 7.78 -2.96 24.01
N ILE A 187 7.85 -4.15 23.38
CA ILE A 187 8.27 -5.38 24.07
C ILE A 187 9.80 -5.48 24.06
N PRO A 188 10.46 -5.48 25.23
CA PRO A 188 11.91 -5.67 25.30
C PRO A 188 12.35 -7.02 24.72
N ARG A 189 13.57 -7.06 24.20
CA ARG A 189 14.14 -8.24 23.52
C ARG A 189 14.09 -9.53 24.37
N GLU A 190 14.24 -9.40 25.66
CA GLU A 190 14.31 -10.55 26.58
C GLU A 190 12.93 -11.16 26.85
N LYS A 191 11.86 -10.45 26.54
CA LYS A 191 10.48 -10.86 26.87
C LYS A 191 9.80 -11.66 25.74
N TRP A 192 10.47 -12.67 25.17
CA TRP A 192 9.88 -13.55 24.16
C TRP A 192 8.62 -14.28 24.62
N ARG A 193 8.55 -14.61 25.90
CA ARG A 193 7.35 -15.24 26.52
C ARG A 193 6.09 -14.37 26.41
N VAL A 194 6.23 -13.07 26.25
CA VAL A 194 5.13 -12.13 26.01
C VAL A 194 4.93 -11.90 24.52
N ALA A 195 6.02 -11.78 23.76
CA ALA A 195 5.96 -11.48 22.34
C ALA A 195 5.28 -12.59 21.51
N VAL A 196 5.56 -13.86 21.79
CA VAL A 196 5.02 -14.99 21.02
C VAL A 196 3.49 -15.11 21.16
N PRO A 197 2.89 -15.15 22.37
CA PRO A 197 1.44 -15.21 22.48
C PRO A 197 0.77 -13.95 21.95
N MET A 198 1.38 -12.76 22.13
CA MET A 198 0.85 -11.52 21.54
C MET A 198 0.85 -11.58 20.00
N ALA A 199 1.91 -12.08 19.38
CA ALA A 199 1.96 -12.29 17.94
C ALA A 199 0.89 -13.28 17.47
N ALA A 200 0.66 -14.37 18.21
CA ALA A 200 -0.39 -15.34 17.89
C ALA A 200 -1.79 -14.70 17.94
N VAL A 201 -2.07 -13.87 18.96
CA VAL A 201 -3.33 -13.12 19.05
C VAL A 201 -3.48 -12.16 17.86
N LEU A 202 -2.45 -11.33 17.58
CA LEU A 202 -2.47 -10.39 16.47
C LEU A 202 -2.66 -11.09 15.12
N TRP A 203 -2.01 -12.24 14.93
CA TRP A 203 -2.17 -13.04 13.72
C TRP A 203 -3.60 -13.59 13.55
N CYS A 204 -4.32 -13.85 14.64
CA CYS A 204 -5.71 -14.29 14.60
C CYS A 204 -6.69 -13.14 14.28
N VAL A 205 -6.34 -11.88 14.57
CA VAL A 205 -7.26 -10.73 14.41
C VAL A 205 -7.89 -10.65 13.02
N PRO A 206 -7.18 -10.78 11.90
CA PRO A 206 -7.78 -10.71 10.56
C PRO A 206 -8.81 -11.81 10.28
N PHE A 207 -8.76 -12.96 10.97
CA PHE A 207 -9.76 -14.02 10.82
C PHE A 207 -11.13 -13.62 11.39
N PHE A 208 -11.19 -12.70 12.36
CA PHE A 208 -12.45 -12.19 12.88
C PHE A 208 -13.19 -11.25 11.93
N PHE A 209 -12.48 -10.72 10.94
CA PHE A 209 -13.03 -9.85 9.89
C PHE A 209 -13.32 -10.63 8.60
N THR A 210 -13.63 -11.91 8.72
CA THR A 210 -14.00 -12.75 7.59
C THR A 210 -15.27 -12.21 6.94
N ASN A 211 -15.21 -11.90 5.66
CA ASN A 211 -16.36 -11.42 4.92
C ASN A 211 -17.24 -12.62 4.59
N TYR A 212 -18.42 -12.71 5.21
CA TYR A 212 -19.47 -13.66 4.82
C TYR A 212 -20.15 -13.14 3.55
N ASN A 213 -19.45 -13.16 2.45
CA ASN A 213 -20.13 -12.97 1.18
C ASN A 213 -20.97 -14.23 0.91
N HIS A 214 -22.19 -14.04 0.41
CA HIS A 214 -23.18 -15.08 0.13
C HIS A 214 -22.71 -16.14 -0.89
N THR A 215 -21.49 -16.09 -1.34
CA THR A 215 -20.83 -17.10 -2.15
C THR A 215 -20.09 -18.09 -1.26
N ILE A 216 -20.22 -19.34 -1.61
CA ILE A 216 -19.85 -20.61 -0.99
C ILE A 216 -18.39 -20.69 -0.42
N TYR A 217 -17.60 -19.63 -0.48
CA TYR A 217 -16.20 -19.62 -0.07
C TYR A 217 -15.98 -18.62 1.06
N LEU A 218 -15.55 -19.13 2.20
CA LEU A 218 -14.95 -18.35 3.28
C LEU A 218 -13.62 -17.75 2.78
N THR A 219 -13.66 -16.52 2.29
CA THR A 219 -12.45 -15.78 2.03
C THR A 219 -11.95 -15.17 3.35
N THR A 220 -10.78 -15.58 3.79
CA THR A 220 -10.14 -14.96 4.95
C THR A 220 -9.63 -13.57 4.55
N THR A 221 -9.57 -12.64 5.49
CA THR A 221 -9.02 -11.29 5.25
C THR A 221 -7.59 -11.31 4.69
N TYR A 222 -6.82 -12.35 4.99
CA TYR A 222 -5.49 -12.56 4.40
C TYR A 222 -5.52 -12.88 2.89
N MET A 223 -6.66 -13.23 2.34
CA MET A 223 -6.85 -13.56 0.91
C MET A 223 -7.86 -12.61 0.26
N THR A 224 -7.90 -11.36 0.71
CA THR A 224 -8.75 -10.32 0.14
C THR A 224 -7.93 -9.07 -0.15
N SER A 225 -8.30 -8.36 -1.21
CA SER A 225 -7.70 -7.07 -1.57
C SER A 225 -8.52 -5.86 -1.09
N TYR A 226 -9.48 -6.07 -0.19
CA TYR A 226 -10.32 -4.99 0.36
C TYR A 226 -9.52 -3.98 1.18
N GLY A 227 -9.86 -2.70 1.03
CA GLY A 227 -9.17 -1.61 1.73
C GLY A 227 -9.61 -1.37 3.17
N ASP A 228 -10.69 -2.01 3.66
CA ASP A 228 -11.27 -1.70 4.97
C ASP A 228 -10.39 -2.18 6.13
N VAL A 229 -9.90 -3.41 6.05
CA VAL A 229 -9.01 -3.96 7.09
C VAL A 229 -7.65 -3.26 7.12
N PRO A 230 -6.94 -3.06 5.99
CA PRO A 230 -5.74 -2.24 5.99
C PRO A 230 -5.96 -0.84 6.57
N ALA A 231 -7.10 -0.23 6.31
CA ALA A 231 -7.46 1.08 6.84
C ALA A 231 -7.46 1.12 8.37
N GLY A 232 -8.17 0.18 8.99
CA GLY A 232 -8.23 0.07 10.46
C GLY A 232 -6.89 -0.31 11.07
N LEU A 233 -6.17 -1.25 10.43
CA LEU A 233 -4.86 -1.69 10.92
C LEU A 233 -3.82 -0.57 10.85
N VAL A 234 -3.74 0.19 9.75
CA VAL A 234 -2.75 1.28 9.64
C VAL A 234 -3.09 2.43 10.58
N PHE A 235 -4.37 2.72 10.82
CA PHE A 235 -4.78 3.66 11.86
C PHE A 235 -4.24 3.24 13.25
N GLY A 236 -4.54 2.01 13.68
CA GLY A 236 -4.02 1.46 14.95
C GLY A 236 -2.50 1.36 14.95
N GLY A 237 -1.91 1.01 13.81
CA GLY A 237 -0.46 0.94 13.59
C GLY A 237 0.24 2.28 13.75
N ALA A 238 -0.38 3.40 13.32
CA ALA A 238 0.18 4.73 13.52
C ALA A 238 0.29 5.09 15.01
N VAL A 239 -0.76 4.79 15.79
CA VAL A 239 -0.75 5.01 17.25
C VAL A 239 0.26 4.09 17.95
N ALA A 240 0.28 2.81 17.59
CA ALA A 240 1.21 1.84 18.16
C ALA A 240 2.67 2.19 17.83
N ALA A 241 2.96 2.58 16.57
CA ALA A 241 4.28 3.03 16.16
C ALA A 241 4.70 4.27 16.94
N TRP A 242 3.81 5.25 17.11
CA TRP A 242 4.09 6.44 17.92
C TRP A 242 4.48 6.09 19.36
N LEU A 243 3.69 5.25 20.02
CA LEU A 243 3.98 4.81 21.40
C LEU A 243 5.33 4.08 21.50
N ALA A 244 5.63 3.22 20.51
CA ALA A 244 6.91 2.52 20.46
C ALA A 244 8.09 3.48 20.21
N LEU A 245 7.93 4.48 19.33
CA LEU A 245 8.94 5.52 19.07
C LEU A 245 9.21 6.33 20.34
N ARG A 246 8.17 6.76 21.04
CA ARG A 246 8.29 7.51 22.27
C ARG A 246 9.01 6.72 23.37
N GLN A 247 8.60 5.47 23.62
CA GLN A 247 9.20 4.61 24.63
C GLN A 247 10.69 4.32 24.38
N ASN A 248 11.11 4.29 23.12
CA ASN A 248 12.49 4.05 22.73
C ASN A 248 13.29 5.33 22.51
N SER A 249 12.74 6.51 22.84
CA SER A 249 13.35 7.82 22.55
C SER A 249 13.84 7.92 21.10
N ALA A 250 13.05 7.37 20.19
CA ALA A 250 13.39 7.26 18.77
C ALA A 250 12.94 8.51 17.97
N PRO A 251 13.41 8.68 16.72
CA PRO A 251 13.05 9.82 15.92
C PRO A 251 11.56 9.93 15.63
N LYS A 252 10.93 10.98 16.12
CA LYS A 252 9.48 11.24 16.02
C LYS A 252 8.98 11.29 14.57
N TRP A 253 9.80 11.79 13.63
CA TRP A 253 9.44 11.91 12.20
C TRP A 253 9.07 10.57 11.56
N ALA A 254 9.49 9.43 12.12
CA ALA A 254 9.20 8.11 11.57
C ALA A 254 7.70 7.75 11.54
N VAL A 255 6.84 8.48 12.31
CA VAL A 255 5.38 8.32 12.26
C VAL A 255 4.74 9.06 11.07
N LEU A 256 5.36 10.10 10.53
CA LEU A 256 4.77 10.94 9.49
C LEU A 256 4.40 10.18 8.20
N PRO A 257 5.26 9.31 7.64
CA PRO A 257 4.88 8.48 6.49
C PRO A 257 3.69 7.57 6.79
N ILE A 258 3.57 7.09 8.03
CA ILE A 258 2.48 6.19 8.44
C ILE A 258 1.14 6.96 8.45
N LEU A 259 1.14 8.19 8.97
CA LEU A 259 -0.02 9.08 8.91
C LEU A 259 -0.40 9.42 7.46
N ALA A 260 0.57 9.68 6.59
CA ALA A 260 0.34 9.89 5.16
C ALA A 260 -0.28 8.64 4.50
N LEU A 261 0.25 7.44 4.78
CA LEU A 261 -0.31 6.18 4.26
C LEU A 261 -1.74 5.99 4.75
N SER A 262 -2.04 6.25 6.03
CA SER A 262 -3.39 6.13 6.57
C SER A 262 -4.42 6.94 5.77
N ALA A 263 -4.07 8.16 5.32
CA ALA A 263 -4.93 8.98 4.47
C ALA A 263 -4.99 8.50 3.01
N ASN A 264 -4.06 7.65 2.58
CA ASN A 264 -3.90 7.22 1.18
C ASN A 264 -4.47 5.83 0.89
N ILE A 265 -5.05 5.14 1.87
CA ILE A 265 -5.60 3.79 1.70
C ILE A 265 -6.97 3.85 1.01
N LYS A 266 -7.88 4.67 1.52
CA LYS A 266 -9.26 4.80 1.05
C LYS A 266 -9.76 6.22 1.30
N ALA A 267 -10.74 6.70 0.55
CA ALA A 267 -11.20 8.09 0.66
C ALA A 267 -11.70 8.46 2.08
N ASN A 268 -12.40 7.56 2.74
CA ASN A 268 -12.92 7.77 4.10
C ASN A 268 -11.85 7.64 5.20
N THR A 269 -10.68 7.06 4.92
CA THR A 269 -9.61 6.90 5.91
C THR A 269 -8.87 8.21 6.20
N PHE A 270 -9.09 9.25 5.42
CA PHE A 270 -8.56 10.58 5.70
C PHE A 270 -8.97 11.08 7.09
N VAL A 271 -10.21 10.86 7.49
CA VAL A 271 -10.69 11.24 8.83
C VAL A 271 -9.95 10.45 9.92
N LEU A 272 -9.75 9.15 9.72
CA LEU A 272 -8.97 8.32 10.64
C LEU A 272 -7.51 8.81 10.76
N ALA A 273 -6.91 9.20 9.63
CA ALA A 273 -5.56 9.76 9.63
C ALA A 273 -5.46 11.06 10.44
N LEU A 274 -6.46 11.94 10.34
CA LEU A 274 -6.52 13.16 11.16
C LEU A 274 -6.72 12.87 12.65
N VAL A 275 -7.55 11.87 12.98
CA VAL A 275 -7.70 11.42 14.38
C VAL A 275 -6.38 10.86 14.92
N ALA A 276 -5.68 10.01 14.14
CA ALA A 276 -4.37 9.51 14.54
C ALA A 276 -3.35 10.65 14.73
N ALA A 277 -3.32 11.62 13.81
CA ALA A 277 -2.46 12.80 13.92
C ALA A 277 -2.79 13.62 15.18
N GLY A 278 -4.08 13.77 15.50
CA GLY A 278 -4.55 14.42 16.73
C GLY A 278 -4.08 13.70 17.98
N LEU A 279 -4.23 12.36 18.02
CA LEU A 279 -3.78 11.55 19.16
C LEU A 279 -2.26 11.68 19.37
N VAL A 280 -1.47 11.59 18.29
CA VAL A 280 -0.01 11.77 18.32
C VAL A 280 0.37 13.18 18.81
N ALA A 281 -0.29 14.21 18.29
CA ALA A 281 -0.02 15.59 18.69
C ALA A 281 -0.39 15.84 20.16
N VAL A 282 -1.55 15.38 20.61
CA VAL A 282 -1.98 15.52 22.01
C VAL A 282 -1.03 14.79 22.96
N ASP A 283 -0.63 13.56 22.64
CA ASP A 283 0.32 12.81 23.45
C ASP A 283 1.68 13.51 23.53
N GLU A 284 2.16 14.10 22.43
CA GLU A 284 3.38 14.92 22.41
C GLU A 284 3.28 16.13 23.34
N TRP A 285 2.12 16.78 23.38
CA TRP A 285 1.93 17.95 24.26
C TRP A 285 1.77 17.59 25.73
N LEU A 286 1.14 16.46 26.05
CA LEU A 286 0.83 16.06 27.42
C LEU A 286 2.02 15.39 28.13
N PHE A 287 2.86 14.66 27.37
CA PHE A 287 3.84 13.74 27.95
C PHE A 287 5.27 13.95 27.48
N ALA A 288 5.58 15.06 26.82
CA ALA A 288 6.98 15.37 26.51
C ALA A 288 7.74 15.82 27.76
N ASP A 289 8.83 15.10 28.08
CA ASP A 289 9.69 15.34 29.26
C ASP A 289 10.66 16.51 29.07
N ASP A 290 10.21 17.64 28.49
CA ASP A 290 11.09 18.80 28.32
C ASP A 290 11.02 19.64 29.60
N GLY A 291 12.10 19.73 30.33
CA GLY A 291 12.21 20.49 31.57
C GLY A 291 11.92 22.00 31.45
N ASP A 292 11.93 22.55 30.25
CA ASP A 292 11.55 23.93 29.93
C ASP A 292 10.44 23.98 28.87
N PHE A 293 9.22 24.30 29.29
CA PHE A 293 8.05 24.41 28.43
C PHE A 293 8.25 25.40 27.25
N LYS A 294 8.93 26.51 27.51
CA LYS A 294 9.16 27.55 26.47
C LYS A 294 10.12 27.07 25.40
N ALA A 295 11.18 26.38 25.79
CA ALA A 295 12.14 25.82 24.84
C ALA A 295 11.51 24.70 23.97
N GLY A 296 10.57 23.93 24.51
CA GLY A 296 9.86 22.88 23.80
C GLY A 296 8.72 23.36 22.88
N LEU A 297 8.24 24.60 23.01
CA LEU A 297 7.05 25.11 22.33
C LEU A 297 7.16 25.02 20.79
N LEU A 298 8.23 25.57 20.21
CA LEU A 298 8.41 25.64 18.76
C LEU A 298 8.59 24.25 18.11
N PRO A 299 9.46 23.36 18.60
CA PRO A 299 9.58 22.02 18.03
C PRO A 299 8.30 21.17 18.19
N ARG A 300 7.59 21.27 19.30
CA ARG A 300 6.30 20.56 19.51
C ARG A 300 5.23 21.05 18.53
N THR A 301 5.09 22.39 18.38
CA THR A 301 4.16 22.97 17.42
C THR A 301 4.52 22.54 16.00
N GLY A 302 5.80 22.65 15.61
CA GLY A 302 6.27 22.24 14.29
C GLY A 302 6.01 20.76 14.00
N PHE A 303 6.25 19.88 14.98
CA PHE A 303 5.93 18.46 14.84
C PHE A 303 4.42 18.20 14.75
N SER A 304 3.60 18.84 15.57
CA SER A 304 2.14 18.72 15.49
C SER A 304 1.62 19.18 14.13
N VAL A 305 2.10 20.31 13.62
CA VAL A 305 1.77 20.77 12.26
C VAL A 305 2.16 19.72 11.21
N ALA A 306 3.36 19.13 11.32
CA ALA A 306 3.80 18.09 10.39
C ALA A 306 2.92 16.83 10.43
N CYS A 307 2.42 16.44 11.62
CA CYS A 307 1.49 15.31 11.78
C CYS A 307 0.18 15.51 11.00
N PHE A 308 -0.36 16.72 10.97
CA PHE A 308 -1.54 17.04 10.18
C PHE A 308 -1.21 17.30 8.71
N ALA A 309 -0.08 17.97 8.42
CA ALA A 309 0.31 18.30 7.05
C ALA A 309 0.57 17.06 6.19
N ALA A 310 1.15 16.00 6.76
CA ALA A 310 1.49 14.78 6.01
C ALA A 310 0.24 14.10 5.38
N PRO A 311 -0.82 13.74 6.14
CA PRO A 311 -2.03 13.17 5.57
C PRO A 311 -2.80 14.16 4.69
N MET A 312 -2.84 15.46 5.06
CA MET A 312 -3.52 16.48 4.27
C MET A 312 -2.88 16.68 2.90
N ALA A 313 -1.55 16.69 2.83
CA ALA A 313 -0.84 16.88 1.57
C ALA A 313 -1.13 15.74 0.58
N ILE A 314 -1.03 14.48 1.01
CA ILE A 314 -1.31 13.32 0.15
C ILE A 314 -2.76 13.32 -0.30
N TYR A 315 -3.71 13.56 0.62
CA TYR A 315 -5.14 13.58 0.31
C TYR A 315 -5.50 14.71 -0.66
N TYR A 316 -4.98 15.91 -0.43
CA TYR A 316 -5.21 17.07 -1.31
C TYR A 316 -4.65 16.84 -2.72
N LEU A 317 -3.39 16.42 -2.82
CA LEU A 317 -2.75 16.15 -4.11
C LEU A 317 -3.51 15.08 -4.92
N TRP A 318 -3.99 14.02 -4.26
CA TRP A 318 -4.82 13.01 -4.91
C TRP A 318 -6.12 13.61 -5.44
N ASN A 319 -6.85 14.41 -4.64
CA ASN A 319 -8.11 15.00 -5.07
C ASN A 319 -7.93 15.95 -6.24
N VAL A 320 -6.90 16.80 -6.23
CA VAL A 320 -6.57 17.68 -7.36
C VAL A 320 -6.31 16.86 -8.63
N ARG A 321 -5.53 15.78 -8.54
CA ARG A 321 -5.25 14.90 -9.68
C ARG A 321 -6.51 14.21 -10.20
N ARG A 322 -7.34 13.71 -9.30
CA ARG A 322 -8.59 13.04 -9.62
C ARG A 322 -9.56 13.97 -10.36
N ASP A 323 -9.71 15.21 -9.88
CA ASP A 323 -10.66 16.15 -10.45
C ASP A 323 -10.20 16.63 -11.84
N ASN A 324 -8.91 16.89 -12.03
CA ASN A 324 -8.35 17.19 -13.36
C ASN A 324 -8.60 16.04 -14.37
N ASN A 325 -8.56 14.79 -13.93
CA ASN A 325 -8.86 13.65 -14.81
C ASN A 325 -10.33 13.54 -15.20
N LYS A 326 -11.27 14.01 -14.36
CA LYS A 326 -12.71 14.06 -14.70
C LYS A 326 -13.01 15.09 -15.79
N ASP A 327 -12.37 16.24 -15.72
CA ASP A 327 -12.56 17.29 -16.71
C ASP A 327 -12.11 16.84 -18.12
N CYS A 328 -11.00 16.09 -18.19
CA CYS A 328 -10.56 15.49 -19.44
C CYS A 328 -11.55 14.44 -19.99
N ALA A 329 -12.16 13.62 -19.15
CA ALA A 329 -13.15 12.61 -19.55
C ALA A 329 -14.49 13.25 -19.96
N GLY A 330 -14.94 14.29 -19.26
CA GLY A 330 -16.17 15.05 -19.58
C GLY A 330 -16.09 15.76 -20.93
N SER A 331 -14.95 16.32 -21.27
CA SER A 331 -14.73 16.97 -22.56
C SER A 331 -14.72 15.99 -23.74
N SER A 332 -14.32 14.74 -23.50
CA SER A 332 -14.37 13.69 -24.53
C SER A 332 -15.78 13.13 -24.77
N ALA A 333 -16.65 13.16 -23.76
CA ALA A 333 -18.04 12.69 -23.87
C ALA A 333 -18.97 13.69 -24.60
N ALA A 334 -18.59 14.97 -24.66
CA ALA A 334 -19.35 16.02 -25.36
C ALA A 334 -18.93 16.18 -26.83
N ALA A 335 -17.94 15.43 -27.33
CA ALA A 335 -17.56 15.47 -28.73
C ALA A 335 -18.62 14.75 -29.58
N PRO A 336 -19.10 15.36 -30.72
CA PRO A 336 -20.04 14.71 -31.58
C PRO A 336 -19.45 13.41 -32.13
N VAL A 337 -20.30 12.38 -32.26
CA VAL A 337 -19.92 11.05 -32.77
C VAL A 337 -19.40 11.23 -34.20
N ILE A 338 -18.09 11.36 -34.35
CA ILE A 338 -17.41 11.39 -35.65
C ILE A 338 -17.28 9.95 -36.11
N PRO A 339 -17.71 9.62 -37.35
CA PRO A 339 -17.63 8.26 -37.88
C PRO A 339 -16.16 7.75 -37.83
N ALA A 340 -16.00 6.46 -37.61
CA ALA A 340 -14.72 5.80 -37.32
C ALA A 340 -13.60 6.05 -38.34
N SER A 341 -13.97 6.45 -39.59
CA SER A 341 -13.05 6.80 -40.69
C SER A 341 -12.33 8.15 -40.53
N ALA A 342 -12.75 9.02 -39.58
CA ALA A 342 -12.20 10.37 -39.40
C ALA A 342 -11.48 10.58 -38.05
N ARG A 343 -11.32 9.56 -37.21
CA ARG A 343 -10.68 9.70 -35.89
C ARG A 343 -9.16 9.83 -36.04
N ARG A 344 -8.66 11.05 -36.17
CA ARG A 344 -7.30 11.34 -35.69
C ARG A 344 -7.33 11.34 -34.16
N ALA A 345 -6.51 10.50 -33.53
CA ALA A 345 -6.37 10.47 -32.09
C ALA A 345 -6.15 11.89 -31.53
N PRO A 346 -6.86 12.30 -30.46
CA PRO A 346 -6.60 13.57 -29.81
C PRO A 346 -5.14 13.60 -29.37
N ARG A 347 -4.40 14.60 -29.81
CA ARG A 347 -3.03 14.86 -29.31
C ARG A 347 -3.15 15.40 -27.90
N CYS A 348 -3.16 14.53 -26.90
CA CYS A 348 -2.70 14.94 -25.58
C CYS A 348 -1.24 15.36 -25.71
N PRO A 349 -0.79 16.45 -25.04
CA PRO A 349 0.62 16.80 -25.05
C PRO A 349 1.43 15.58 -24.61
N PRO A 350 2.55 15.26 -25.27
CA PRO A 350 3.33 14.07 -24.96
C PRO A 350 3.78 14.15 -23.51
N SER A 351 3.29 13.23 -22.68
CA SER A 351 3.90 13.01 -21.37
C SER A 351 5.36 12.61 -21.62
N TRP A 352 6.27 13.06 -20.81
CA TRP A 352 7.72 12.77 -20.89
C TRP A 352 8.03 11.26 -21.06
N SER A 353 7.08 10.38 -20.75
CA SER A 353 7.15 8.93 -20.97
C SER A 353 7.25 8.55 -22.45
N THR A 354 6.73 9.35 -23.40
CA THR A 354 6.79 9.06 -24.83
C THR A 354 8.16 9.38 -25.41
N ALA A 355 8.88 10.37 -24.87
CA ALA A 355 10.22 10.73 -25.32
C ALA A 355 11.28 9.67 -24.96
N LEU A 356 11.15 8.99 -23.81
CA LEU A 356 12.06 7.93 -23.40
C LEU A 356 11.82 6.59 -24.11
N LYS A 357 10.59 6.32 -24.58
CA LYS A 357 10.28 5.11 -25.36
C LYS A 357 10.88 5.12 -26.78
N PHE A 358 11.21 6.29 -27.31
CA PHE A 358 11.83 6.41 -28.63
C PHE A 358 13.33 6.06 -28.64
N CYS A 359 14.00 6.11 -27.47
CA CYS A 359 15.42 5.78 -27.36
C CYS A 359 15.70 4.29 -27.13
N TRP A 360 14.71 3.47 -26.81
CA TRP A 360 14.87 2.01 -26.63
C TRP A 360 13.84 1.24 -27.48
N GLY A 361 13.93 1.51 -28.77
CA GLY A 361 13.07 0.91 -29.76
C GLY A 361 13.47 -0.49 -30.18
N SER A 362 12.43 -1.18 -30.60
CA SER A 362 12.45 -2.26 -31.59
C SER A 362 13.08 -3.59 -31.19
N ARG A 363 12.43 -4.35 -30.29
CA ARG A 363 12.38 -5.83 -30.38
C ARG A 363 11.32 -6.43 -29.46
N TRP A 364 10.05 -6.32 -29.78
CA TRP A 364 8.99 -7.24 -29.32
C TRP A 364 7.80 -7.11 -30.24
N ARG A 365 7.89 -7.69 -31.44
CA ARG A 365 6.71 -8.08 -32.22
C ARG A 365 6.61 -9.59 -32.15
N ALA A 366 5.38 -10.02 -32.01
CA ALA A 366 4.87 -11.38 -32.16
C ALA A 366 4.49 -12.06 -30.84
N PHE A 367 3.25 -11.82 -30.44
CA PHE A 367 2.33 -12.90 -30.06
C PHE A 367 0.94 -12.27 -29.86
N THR A 368 0.15 -12.17 -30.96
CA THR A 368 -1.30 -11.98 -30.88
C THR A 368 -1.95 -13.36 -31.09
N PRO A 369 -2.62 -13.94 -30.09
CA PRO A 369 -3.52 -15.06 -30.36
C PRO A 369 -4.82 -14.51 -30.95
N SER A 370 -5.17 -14.99 -32.14
CA SER A 370 -6.46 -14.74 -32.79
C SER A 370 -7.59 -15.34 -31.96
N VAL A 371 -8.40 -14.50 -31.33
CA VAL A 371 -9.66 -14.92 -30.73
C VAL A 371 -10.70 -14.99 -31.84
N ARG A 372 -11.08 -16.19 -32.23
CA ARG A 372 -12.28 -16.43 -33.06
C ARG A 372 -13.52 -16.10 -32.25
N HIS A 373 -14.32 -15.17 -32.75
CA HIS A 373 -15.68 -14.95 -32.28
C HIS A 373 -16.50 -16.21 -32.51
N SER A 374 -16.99 -16.84 -31.43
CA SER A 374 -18.13 -17.74 -31.45
C SER A 374 -19.31 -17.03 -30.78
N SER A 375 -20.34 -16.85 -31.57
CA SER A 375 -21.63 -16.24 -31.25
C SER A 375 -22.45 -17.08 -30.28
N ALA A 376 -23.28 -16.38 -29.52
CA ALA A 376 -24.50 -16.82 -28.85
C ALA A 376 -24.38 -17.55 -27.50
N LEU A 377 -24.44 -16.78 -26.42
CA LEU A 377 -25.04 -17.24 -25.19
C LEU A 377 -26.20 -16.30 -24.81
N ARG A 378 -27.45 -16.78 -25.04
CA ARG A 378 -28.67 -16.14 -24.54
C ARG A 378 -28.77 -16.38 -23.03
N TRP A 379 -28.97 -15.31 -22.26
CA TRP A 379 -29.30 -15.38 -20.85
C TRP A 379 -30.80 -15.74 -20.67
N PRO A 380 -31.17 -16.63 -19.74
CA PRO A 380 -32.57 -16.87 -19.42
C PRO A 380 -33.13 -15.70 -18.62
N THR A 381 -34.27 -15.17 -19.07
CA THR A 381 -35.09 -14.18 -18.36
C THR A 381 -35.85 -14.88 -17.23
N TRP A 382 -35.61 -14.47 -15.99
CA TRP A 382 -36.40 -14.87 -14.84
C TRP A 382 -37.70 -14.05 -14.80
N ALA A 383 -38.82 -14.69 -15.10
CA ALA A 383 -40.15 -14.14 -14.92
C ALA A 383 -40.50 -14.09 -13.42
N THR A 384 -40.80 -12.89 -12.93
CA THR A 384 -41.36 -12.66 -11.59
C THR A 384 -42.83 -13.17 -11.57
N SER A 385 -43.08 -14.28 -10.88
CA SER A 385 -44.44 -14.68 -10.52
C SER A 385 -44.83 -14.10 -9.16
N SER A 386 -45.67 -13.07 -9.18
CA SER A 386 -46.36 -12.56 -8.01
C SER A 386 -47.47 -13.52 -7.58
N GLY A 387 -47.27 -14.33 -6.56
CA GLY A 387 -48.30 -15.09 -5.90
C GLY A 387 -48.97 -14.31 -4.79
N ARG A 388 -50.22 -13.91 -4.96
CA ARG A 388 -51.10 -13.43 -3.89
C ARG A 388 -51.41 -14.60 -2.95
N ALA A 389 -51.12 -14.46 -1.66
CA ALA A 389 -51.67 -15.29 -0.60
C ALA A 389 -52.93 -14.61 -0.05
N THR A 390 -54.07 -15.26 -0.22
CA THR A 390 -55.33 -14.92 0.44
C THR A 390 -55.37 -15.55 1.85
N ALA A 391 -55.82 -14.72 2.81
CA ALA A 391 -56.08 -15.13 4.19
C ALA A 391 -57.27 -16.07 4.30
N SER A 392 -57.18 -17.02 5.18
CA SER A 392 -58.26 -17.60 6.00
C SER A 392 -57.65 -18.17 7.28
#